data_da5d8aeebf597766393727add89a6a57
#
_entry.id   da5d8aeebf597766393727add89a6a57
#
_cell.length_a   1.000
_cell.length_b   1.000
_cell.length_c   1.000
_cell.angle_alpha   90.00
_cell.angle_beta   90.00
_cell.angle_gamma   90.00
#
_symmetry.space_group_name_H-M   'P 1'
#
loop_
_entity.id
_entity.type
_entity.pdbx_description
1 polymer ?
#
loop_
_entity_poly.entity_id
_entity_poly.type
_entity_poly.pdbx_seq_one_letter_code
_entity_poly.pdbx_strand_id
1 'polypeptide(L)'
;NVVRGYTRGVLRMVYSLAAWIVMLTASTMAAPYVRDQILSQTGIEPVILNGIEKQIAAQGQKATGDFDMANILLQQSGAYDTISAQLTNAIMTGLSFFIVFFLLGIVACIVRHIIRKIERVPVIGTVNRIAGFAVGFIKGMVIVWLLLALTSLFAASEIGQTMTAYINDSMMLKYLYENNPVIKLIENIL
;
A
#
# COMPACT_ATOMS: atom_id res chain seq x y z
N ASN A 1 6.33 12.89 12.75
CA ASN A 1 7.68 12.56 12.24
C ASN A 1 8.59 13.79 12.12
N VAL A 2 8.05 14.95 11.73
CA VAL A 2 8.77 16.22 11.54
C VAL A 2 9.48 16.67 12.84
N VAL A 3 8.76 16.70 13.96
CA VAL A 3 9.31 17.08 15.28
C VAL A 3 10.42 16.12 15.73
N ARG A 4 10.24 14.82 15.47
CA ARG A 4 11.29 13.82 15.75
C ARG A 4 12.53 13.99 14.86
N GLY A 5 12.36 14.50 13.62
CA GLY A 5 13.43 14.80 12.70
C GLY A 5 14.33 15.92 13.20
N TYR A 6 13.69 17.00 13.63
CA TYR A 6 14.39 18.16 14.19
C TYR A 6 15.25 17.83 15.43
N THR A 7 14.80 16.88 16.25
CA THR A 7 15.49 16.52 17.51
C THR A 7 16.56 15.44 17.38
N ARG A 8 16.56 14.64 16.31
CA ARG A 8 17.40 13.43 16.20
C ARG A 8 18.64 13.56 15.31
N GLY A 9 18.74 14.62 14.52
CA GLY A 9 19.85 14.87 13.61
C GLY A 9 19.82 14.07 12.29
N VAL A 10 20.50 14.61 11.26
CA VAL A 10 20.46 14.14 9.86
C VAL A 10 20.90 12.69 9.72
N LEU A 11 21.97 12.27 10.36
CA LEU A 11 22.56 10.95 10.14
C LEU A 11 21.57 9.82 10.47
N ARG A 12 20.85 9.95 11.59
CA ARG A 12 19.80 8.98 11.98
C ARG A 12 18.59 9.02 11.06
N MET A 13 18.31 10.17 10.46
CA MET A 13 17.21 10.34 9.54
C MET A 13 17.53 9.77 8.16
N VAL A 14 18.73 10.04 7.64
CA VAL A 14 19.22 9.46 6.38
C VAL A 14 19.23 7.94 6.46
N TYR A 15 19.77 7.37 7.55
CA TYR A 15 19.70 5.93 7.78
C TYR A 15 18.25 5.40 7.81
N SER A 16 17.37 6.13 8.49
CA SER A 16 15.95 5.74 8.52
C SER A 16 15.29 5.81 7.15
N LEU A 17 15.61 6.82 6.33
CA LEU A 17 15.10 6.96 4.97
C LEU A 17 15.64 5.85 4.07
N ALA A 18 16.94 5.59 4.11
CA ALA A 18 17.57 4.49 3.37
C ALA A 18 16.94 3.14 3.73
N ALA A 19 16.72 2.86 5.02
CA ALA A 19 16.05 1.65 5.45
C ALA A 19 14.62 1.53 4.89
N TRP A 20 13.88 2.65 4.78
CA TRP A 20 12.56 2.65 4.18
C TRP A 20 12.58 2.36 2.69
N ILE A 21 13.53 2.95 1.95
CA ILE A 21 13.72 2.69 0.52
C ILE A 21 14.03 1.20 0.31
N VAL A 22 14.96 0.66 1.10
CA VAL A 22 15.31 -0.77 1.04
C VAL A 22 14.11 -1.65 1.34
N MET A 23 13.31 -1.32 2.38
CA MET A 23 12.11 -2.08 2.71
C MET A 23 11.07 -2.04 1.59
N LEU A 24 10.84 -0.86 0.99
CA LEU A 24 9.92 -0.73 -0.15
C LEU A 24 10.38 -1.58 -1.33
N THR A 25 11.65 -1.44 -1.74
CA THR A 25 12.20 -2.20 -2.87
C THR A 25 12.20 -3.71 -2.60
N ALA A 26 12.61 -4.14 -1.41
CA ALA A 26 12.60 -5.55 -1.05
C ALA A 26 11.18 -6.11 -0.98
N SER A 27 10.20 -5.32 -0.53
CA SER A 27 8.79 -5.74 -0.49
C SER A 27 8.22 -5.91 -1.90
N THR A 28 8.55 -5.03 -2.86
CA THR A 28 8.10 -5.19 -4.24
C THR A 28 8.70 -6.44 -4.89
N MET A 29 9.96 -6.72 -4.63
CA MET A 29 10.63 -7.92 -5.18
C MET A 29 10.12 -9.22 -4.55
N ALA A 30 9.79 -9.22 -3.28
CA ALA A 30 9.33 -10.41 -2.56
C ALA A 30 7.81 -10.63 -2.63
N ALA A 31 7.03 -9.60 -2.94
CA ALA A 31 5.55 -9.68 -2.98
C ALA A 31 5.02 -10.79 -3.90
N PRO A 32 5.47 -10.93 -5.16
CA PRO A 32 4.99 -12.00 -6.03
C PRO A 32 5.32 -13.39 -5.48
N TYR A 33 6.51 -13.56 -4.90
CA TYR A 33 6.90 -14.83 -4.29
C TYR A 33 6.00 -15.19 -3.10
N VAL A 34 5.70 -14.24 -2.22
CA VAL A 34 4.81 -14.45 -1.07
C VAL A 34 3.38 -14.72 -1.54
N ARG A 35 2.92 -14.05 -2.59
CA ARG A 35 1.62 -14.32 -3.20
C ARG A 35 1.54 -15.78 -3.66
N ASP A 36 2.49 -16.21 -4.49
CA ASP A 36 2.43 -17.49 -5.19
C ASP A 36 2.73 -18.68 -4.27
N GLN A 37 3.63 -18.53 -3.30
CA GLN A 37 4.06 -19.63 -2.44
C GLN A 37 3.30 -19.72 -1.10
N ILE A 38 2.77 -18.61 -0.61
CA ILE A 38 2.17 -18.56 0.73
C ILE A 38 0.68 -18.24 0.64
N LEU A 39 0.30 -17.11 0.05
CA LEU A 39 -1.09 -16.67 0.06
C LEU A 39 -2.00 -17.54 -0.81
N SER A 40 -1.54 -18.01 -1.96
CA SER A 40 -2.34 -18.92 -2.81
C SER A 40 -2.70 -20.24 -2.11
N GLN A 41 -1.86 -20.68 -1.15
CA GLN A 41 -2.12 -21.90 -0.39
C GLN A 41 -2.99 -21.70 0.86
N THR A 42 -3.27 -20.44 1.27
CA THR A 42 -4.03 -20.15 2.48
C THR A 42 -5.55 -20.15 2.29
N GLY A 43 -6.04 -20.35 1.04
CA GLY A 43 -7.47 -20.28 0.72
C GLY A 43 -8.07 -18.87 0.80
N ILE A 44 -7.26 -17.82 0.91
CA ILE A 44 -7.70 -16.42 0.91
C ILE A 44 -8.12 -15.98 -0.50
N GLU A 45 -7.44 -16.49 -1.52
CA GLU A 45 -7.69 -16.17 -2.92
C GLU A 45 -9.16 -16.41 -3.33
N PRO A 46 -9.75 -17.60 -3.11
CA PRO A 46 -11.16 -17.82 -3.46
C PRO A 46 -12.13 -16.94 -2.66
N VAL A 47 -11.78 -16.54 -1.44
CA VAL A 47 -12.61 -15.61 -0.64
C VAL A 47 -12.62 -14.22 -1.27
N ILE A 48 -11.46 -13.73 -1.71
CA ILE A 48 -11.33 -12.44 -2.41
C ILE A 48 -12.05 -12.50 -3.75
N LEU A 49 -11.83 -13.55 -4.55
CA LEU A 49 -12.45 -13.74 -5.85
C LEU A 49 -13.99 -13.71 -5.74
N ASN A 50 -14.56 -14.52 -4.87
CA ASN A 50 -16.00 -14.56 -4.62
C ASN A 50 -16.56 -13.20 -4.16
N GLY A 51 -15.79 -12.45 -3.36
CA GLY A 51 -16.16 -11.10 -2.92
C GLY A 51 -16.20 -10.11 -4.09
N ILE A 52 -15.23 -10.18 -4.99
CA ILE A 52 -15.13 -9.33 -6.17
C ILE A 52 -16.25 -9.66 -7.17
N GLU A 53 -16.46 -10.94 -7.47
CA GLU A 53 -17.51 -11.39 -8.38
C GLU A 53 -18.90 -10.91 -7.94
N LYS A 54 -19.21 -11.03 -6.64
CA LYS A 54 -20.47 -10.51 -6.09
C LYS A 54 -20.62 -9.00 -6.27
N GLN A 55 -19.53 -8.25 -6.11
CA GLN A 55 -19.57 -6.80 -6.28
C GLN A 55 -19.68 -6.38 -7.74
N ILE A 56 -18.94 -7.03 -8.64
CA ILE A 56 -19.04 -6.79 -10.08
C ILE A 56 -20.46 -7.09 -10.56
N ALA A 57 -21.04 -8.23 -10.15
CA ALA A 57 -22.41 -8.59 -10.49
C ALA A 57 -23.43 -7.57 -9.95
N ALA A 58 -23.28 -7.12 -8.70
CA ALA A 58 -24.17 -6.13 -8.11
C ALA A 58 -24.06 -4.74 -8.77
N GLN A 59 -22.88 -4.35 -9.21
CA GLN A 59 -22.66 -3.09 -9.93
C GLN A 59 -23.11 -3.20 -11.40
N GLY A 60 -22.91 -4.34 -12.04
CA GLY A 60 -23.40 -4.63 -13.39
C GLY A 60 -24.94 -4.50 -13.45
N GLN A 61 -25.65 -5.07 -12.49
CA GLN A 61 -27.10 -4.92 -12.38
C GLN A 61 -27.57 -3.46 -12.18
N LYS A 62 -26.81 -2.67 -11.40
CA LYS A 62 -27.11 -1.24 -11.22
C LYS A 62 -26.84 -0.39 -12.45
N ALA A 63 -25.83 -0.74 -13.24
CA ALA A 63 -25.42 0.03 -14.42
C ALA A 63 -26.27 -0.23 -15.64
N THR A 64 -26.78 -1.47 -15.80
CA THR A 64 -27.54 -1.90 -16.99
C THR A 64 -29.04 -1.81 -16.81
N GLY A 65 -29.56 -1.55 -15.62
CA GLY A 65 -30.99 -1.55 -15.33
C GLY A 65 -31.64 -2.89 -15.75
N ASP A 66 -32.87 -2.84 -16.29
CA ASP A 66 -33.59 -4.02 -16.75
C ASP A 66 -33.07 -4.60 -18.10
N PHE A 67 -31.93 -4.12 -18.63
CA PHE A 67 -31.34 -4.66 -19.87
C PHE A 67 -30.54 -5.94 -19.60
N ASP A 68 -31.24 -7.04 -19.48
CA ASP A 68 -30.71 -8.39 -19.22
C ASP A 68 -29.71 -8.87 -20.29
N MET A 69 -29.83 -8.37 -21.53
CA MET A 69 -29.00 -8.80 -22.67
C MET A 69 -27.53 -8.32 -22.55
N ALA A 70 -27.29 -7.14 -22.01
CA ALA A 70 -25.95 -6.64 -21.84
C ALA A 70 -25.19 -7.44 -20.76
N ASN A 71 -25.85 -7.82 -19.69
CA ASN A 71 -25.30 -8.68 -18.66
C ASN A 71 -24.99 -10.09 -19.17
N ILE A 72 -25.88 -10.67 -20.00
CA ILE A 72 -25.70 -11.98 -20.64
C ILE A 72 -24.47 -11.93 -21.58
N LEU A 73 -24.33 -10.90 -22.40
CA LEU A 73 -23.21 -10.75 -23.32
C LEU A 73 -21.89 -10.57 -22.56
N LEU A 74 -21.86 -9.81 -21.48
CA LEU A 74 -20.66 -9.62 -20.63
C LEU A 74 -20.27 -10.93 -19.91
N GLN A 75 -21.23 -11.70 -19.43
CA GLN A 75 -21.00 -13.03 -18.87
C GLN A 75 -20.49 -14.03 -19.92
N GLN A 76 -21.09 -14.07 -21.10
CA GLN A 76 -20.65 -14.96 -22.17
C GLN A 76 -19.30 -14.59 -22.78
N SER A 77 -18.91 -13.32 -22.73
CA SER A 77 -17.60 -12.87 -23.23
C SER A 77 -16.41 -13.22 -22.31
N GLY A 78 -16.64 -13.73 -21.10
CA GLY A 78 -15.60 -13.97 -20.10
C GLY A 78 -14.98 -12.69 -19.54
N ALA A 79 -15.57 -11.51 -19.84
CA ALA A 79 -15.05 -10.23 -19.38
C ALA A 79 -15.11 -10.10 -17.85
N TYR A 80 -16.19 -10.60 -17.23
CA TYR A 80 -16.30 -10.62 -15.77
C TYR A 80 -15.22 -11.49 -15.12
N ASP A 81 -14.96 -12.68 -15.67
CA ASP A 81 -13.94 -13.60 -15.14
C ASP A 81 -12.54 -13.00 -15.27
N THR A 82 -12.27 -12.33 -16.39
CA THR A 82 -10.99 -11.67 -16.63
C THR A 82 -10.79 -10.50 -15.66
N ILE A 83 -11.80 -9.66 -15.47
CA ILE A 83 -11.73 -8.50 -14.57
C ILE A 83 -11.61 -8.96 -13.11
N SER A 84 -12.42 -9.96 -12.69
CA SER A 84 -12.37 -10.48 -11.33
C SER A 84 -11.03 -11.14 -11.02
N ALA A 85 -10.43 -11.88 -11.96
CA ALA A 85 -9.12 -12.48 -11.83
C ALA A 85 -8.00 -11.42 -11.73
N GLN A 86 -8.06 -10.36 -12.56
CA GLN A 86 -7.10 -9.27 -12.50
C GLN A 86 -7.19 -8.51 -11.17
N LEU A 87 -8.39 -8.18 -10.70
CA LEU A 87 -8.61 -7.52 -9.42
C LEU A 87 -8.16 -8.39 -8.25
N THR A 88 -8.46 -9.69 -8.29
CA THR A 88 -7.98 -10.65 -7.28
C THR A 88 -6.45 -10.67 -7.24
N ASN A 89 -5.81 -10.76 -8.39
CA ASN A 89 -4.35 -10.71 -8.49
C ASN A 89 -3.77 -9.40 -7.92
N ALA A 90 -4.38 -8.27 -8.23
CA ALA A 90 -3.98 -6.96 -7.72
C ALA A 90 -4.06 -6.91 -6.18
N ILE A 91 -5.18 -7.36 -5.61
CA ILE A 91 -5.39 -7.40 -4.17
C ILE A 91 -4.43 -8.37 -3.50
N MET A 92 -4.24 -9.58 -4.05
CA MET A 92 -3.32 -10.59 -3.52
C MET A 92 -1.87 -10.08 -3.53
N THR A 93 -1.44 -9.43 -4.62
CA THR A 93 -0.11 -8.84 -4.74
C THR A 93 0.07 -7.68 -3.76
N GLY A 94 -0.91 -6.79 -3.66
CA GLY A 94 -0.90 -5.71 -2.71
C GLY A 94 -0.86 -6.18 -1.25
N LEU A 95 -1.65 -7.20 -0.92
CA LEU A 95 -1.65 -7.82 0.41
C LEU A 95 -0.28 -8.44 0.73
N SER A 96 0.30 -9.19 -0.23
CA SER A 96 1.64 -9.77 -0.10
C SER A 96 2.70 -8.70 0.13
N PHE A 97 2.64 -7.60 -0.63
CA PHE A 97 3.53 -6.45 -0.45
C PHE A 97 3.46 -5.91 0.98
N PHE A 98 2.26 -5.67 1.50
CA PHE A 98 2.10 -5.15 2.86
C PHE A 98 2.58 -6.14 3.93
N ILE A 99 2.30 -7.44 3.77
CA ILE A 99 2.80 -8.48 4.69
C ILE A 99 4.33 -8.43 4.75
N VAL A 100 5.01 -8.46 3.60
CA VAL A 100 6.49 -8.40 3.54
C VAL A 100 6.99 -7.09 4.12
N PHE A 101 6.36 -5.97 3.77
CA PHE A 101 6.74 -4.66 4.26
C PHE A 101 6.67 -4.55 5.79
N PHE A 102 5.61 -5.06 6.40
CA PHE A 102 5.47 -5.08 7.86
C PHE A 102 6.48 -6.02 8.53
N LEU A 103 6.72 -7.20 7.96
CA LEU A 103 7.74 -8.13 8.46
C LEU A 103 9.14 -7.51 8.42
N LEU A 104 9.53 -6.91 7.29
CA LEU A 104 10.78 -6.18 7.16
C LEU A 104 10.85 -4.98 8.11
N GLY A 105 9.74 -4.31 8.35
CA GLY A 105 9.61 -3.22 9.33
C GLY A 105 9.92 -3.67 10.76
N ILE A 106 9.44 -4.86 11.15
CA ILE A 106 9.75 -5.47 12.45
C ILE A 106 11.25 -5.78 12.55
N VAL A 107 11.82 -6.40 11.52
CA VAL A 107 13.27 -6.70 11.45
C VAL A 107 14.09 -5.40 11.55
N ALA A 108 13.74 -4.38 10.77
CA ALA A 108 14.41 -3.09 10.82
C ALA A 108 14.30 -2.41 12.20
N CYS A 109 13.19 -2.60 12.90
CA CYS A 109 12.98 -2.10 14.27
C CYS A 109 13.92 -2.80 15.26
N ILE A 110 14.08 -4.12 15.15
CA ILE A 110 15.00 -4.92 15.98
C ILE A 110 16.43 -4.48 15.74
N VAL A 111 16.86 -4.43 14.47
CA VAL A 111 18.22 -3.97 14.10
C VAL A 111 18.50 -2.57 14.63
N ARG A 112 17.54 -1.67 14.49
CA ARG A 112 17.66 -0.30 15.04
C ARG A 112 17.80 -0.28 16.56
N HIS A 113 17.13 -1.18 17.27
CA HIS A 113 17.23 -1.29 18.73
C HIS A 113 18.64 -1.73 19.15
N ILE A 114 19.22 -2.69 18.41
CA ILE A 114 20.58 -3.19 18.64
C ILE A 114 21.61 -2.07 18.39
N ILE A 115 21.52 -1.37 17.24
CA ILE A 115 22.43 -0.29 16.87
C ILE A 115 22.38 0.86 17.89
N ARG A 116 21.21 1.20 18.44
CA ARG A 116 21.09 2.25 19.46
C ARG A 116 21.88 2.00 20.73
N LYS A 117 22.17 0.75 21.07
CA LYS A 117 22.98 0.40 22.23
C LYS A 117 24.46 0.68 21.99
N ILE A 118 24.88 0.75 20.72
CA ILE A 118 26.28 0.91 20.31
C ILE A 118 26.64 2.39 20.08
N GLU A 119 25.67 3.23 19.65
CA GLU A 119 25.93 4.62 19.28
C GLU A 119 25.62 5.62 20.41
N ARG A 120 26.63 5.98 21.19
CA ARG A 120 26.68 7.25 21.96
C ARG A 120 27.55 8.25 21.22
N VAL A 121 27.09 8.79 20.09
CA VAL A 121 27.82 9.88 19.40
C VAL A 121 26.98 11.16 19.45
N PRO A 122 27.50 12.25 20.04
CA PRO A 122 26.86 13.57 20.00
C PRO A 122 27.10 14.20 18.64
N VAL A 123 26.02 14.40 17.86
CA VAL A 123 26.10 15.12 16.58
C VAL A 123 25.59 16.55 16.73
N ILE A 124 26.42 17.49 16.31
CA ILE A 124 26.38 18.93 16.56
C ILE A 124 25.66 19.68 15.43
N GLY A 125 24.80 20.66 15.78
CA GLY A 125 24.52 21.85 14.99
C GLY A 125 23.14 22.04 14.36
N THR A 126 22.80 23.31 14.09
CA THR A 126 21.51 23.80 13.53
C THR A 126 21.23 23.23 12.13
N VAL A 127 22.25 23.09 11.29
CA VAL A 127 22.14 22.48 9.94
C VAL A 127 21.62 21.06 10.01
N ASN A 128 22.06 20.29 11.02
CA ASN A 128 21.61 18.93 11.27
C ASN A 128 20.10 18.85 11.63
N ARG A 129 19.55 19.91 12.25
CA ARG A 129 18.14 19.99 12.63
C ARG A 129 17.24 20.29 11.41
N ILE A 130 17.64 21.24 10.55
CA ILE A 130 16.88 21.62 9.34
C ILE A 130 16.83 20.46 8.36
N ALA A 131 17.95 19.81 8.10
CA ALA A 131 17.99 18.64 7.24
C ALA A 131 17.21 17.47 7.85
N GLY A 132 17.23 17.29 9.18
CA GLY A 132 16.40 16.32 9.88
C GLY A 132 14.89 16.58 9.73
N PHE A 133 14.48 17.87 9.67
CA PHE A 133 13.11 18.25 9.39
C PHE A 133 12.67 17.78 7.98
N ALA A 134 13.47 18.09 6.94
CA ALA A 134 13.19 17.72 5.56
C ALA A 134 13.05 16.18 5.40
N VAL A 135 13.98 15.41 5.94
CA VAL A 135 13.93 13.94 5.91
C VAL A 135 12.73 13.40 6.70
N GLY A 136 12.40 14.04 7.84
CA GLY A 136 11.22 13.69 8.62
C GLY A 136 9.90 13.96 7.89
N PHE A 137 9.84 15.03 7.09
CA PHE A 137 8.70 15.36 6.24
C PHE A 137 8.51 14.31 5.14
N ILE A 138 9.59 14.00 4.38
CA ILE A 138 9.56 12.95 3.34
C ILE A 138 9.09 11.62 3.92
N LYS A 139 9.62 11.21 5.07
CA LYS A 139 9.20 9.99 5.75
C LYS A 139 7.72 10.03 6.15
N GLY A 140 7.25 11.18 6.64
CA GLY A 140 5.83 11.38 6.97
C GLY A 140 4.94 11.20 5.74
N MET A 141 5.36 11.74 4.60
CA MET A 141 4.66 11.63 3.33
C MET A 141 4.58 10.19 2.83
N VAL A 142 5.68 9.44 2.91
CA VAL A 142 5.69 8.00 2.57
C VAL A 142 4.72 7.20 3.44
N ILE A 143 4.62 7.51 4.74
CA ILE A 143 3.64 6.84 5.63
C ILE A 143 2.21 7.14 5.18
N VAL A 144 1.91 8.40 4.82
CA VAL A 144 0.57 8.77 4.31
C VAL A 144 0.28 8.02 3.01
N TRP A 145 1.23 7.95 2.08
CA TRP A 145 1.08 7.19 0.85
C TRP A 145 0.83 5.69 1.08
N LEU A 146 1.53 5.09 2.04
CA LEU A 146 1.29 3.69 2.43
C LEU A 146 -0.10 3.47 3.00
N LEU A 147 -0.58 4.40 3.85
CA LEU A 147 -1.94 4.31 4.40
C LEU A 147 -3.00 4.46 3.31
N LEU A 148 -2.81 5.39 2.37
CA LEU A 148 -3.70 5.57 1.23
C LEU A 148 -3.68 4.35 0.29
N ALA A 149 -2.51 3.76 0.04
CA ALA A 149 -2.39 2.54 -0.73
C ALA A 149 -3.06 1.34 -0.03
N LEU A 150 -2.94 1.25 1.30
CA LEU A 150 -3.66 0.24 2.07
C LEU A 150 -5.19 0.39 1.94
N THR A 151 -5.69 1.64 1.94
CA THR A 151 -7.12 1.91 1.74
C THR A 151 -7.61 1.40 0.38
N SER A 152 -6.79 1.48 -0.68
CA SER A 152 -7.18 1.00 -2.01
C SER A 152 -7.40 -0.52 -2.07
N LEU A 153 -6.72 -1.31 -1.25
CA LEU A 153 -6.93 -2.75 -1.18
C LEU A 153 -8.33 -3.12 -0.62
N PHE A 154 -8.89 -2.24 0.19
CA PHE A 154 -10.23 -2.43 0.77
C PHE A 154 -11.32 -1.65 0.02
N ALA A 155 -11.01 -1.05 -1.14
CA ALA A 155 -11.95 -0.21 -1.91
C ALA A 155 -13.26 -0.95 -2.24
N ALA A 156 -13.20 -2.26 -2.37
CA ALA A 156 -14.36 -3.12 -2.62
C ALA A 156 -15.26 -3.35 -1.38
N SER A 157 -14.80 -3.07 -0.17
CA SER A 157 -15.57 -3.19 1.08
C SER A 157 -16.37 -1.93 1.40
N GLU A 158 -17.40 -2.03 2.25
CA GLU A 158 -18.16 -0.86 2.74
C GLU A 158 -17.25 0.17 3.44
N ILE A 159 -16.29 -0.33 4.23
CA ILE A 159 -15.31 0.51 4.92
C ILE A 159 -14.43 1.25 3.89
N GLY A 160 -13.94 0.54 2.88
CA GLY A 160 -13.12 1.12 1.82
C GLY A 160 -13.86 2.14 0.97
N GLN A 161 -15.13 1.90 0.65
CA GLN A 161 -15.98 2.85 -0.06
C GLN A 161 -16.18 4.14 0.76
N THR A 162 -16.45 4.01 2.05
CA THR A 162 -16.59 5.15 2.97
C THR A 162 -15.29 5.94 3.05
N MET A 163 -14.15 5.28 3.19
CA MET A 163 -12.83 5.94 3.22
C MET A 163 -12.51 6.64 1.90
N THR A 164 -12.83 6.01 0.76
CA THR A 164 -12.63 6.60 -0.56
C THR A 164 -13.50 7.84 -0.77
N ALA A 165 -14.73 7.86 -0.24
CA ALA A 165 -15.58 9.05 -0.25
C ALA A 165 -14.90 10.21 0.52
N TYR A 166 -14.42 9.97 1.74
CA TYR A 166 -13.68 10.99 2.49
C TYR A 166 -12.39 11.47 1.80
N ILE A 167 -11.67 10.58 1.12
CA ILE A 167 -10.48 10.94 0.35
C ILE A 167 -10.88 11.89 -0.80
N ASN A 168 -11.96 11.58 -1.52
CA ASN A 168 -12.44 12.38 -2.64
C ASN A 168 -13.00 13.75 -2.22
N ASP A 169 -13.58 13.85 -1.03
CA ASP A 169 -14.07 15.13 -0.47
C ASP A 169 -12.92 16.08 -0.08
N SER A 170 -11.73 15.56 0.17
CA SER A 170 -10.55 16.36 0.53
C SER A 170 -9.66 16.57 -0.67
N MET A 171 -9.55 17.81 -1.18
CA MET A 171 -8.66 18.16 -2.31
C MET A 171 -7.22 17.70 -2.08
N MET A 172 -6.69 17.82 -0.86
CA MET A 172 -5.32 17.42 -0.51
C MET A 172 -5.15 15.91 -0.50
N LEU A 173 -6.08 15.15 0.11
CA LEU A 173 -6.00 13.70 0.18
C LEU A 173 -6.20 13.08 -1.20
N LYS A 174 -7.14 13.61 -2.00
CA LYS A 174 -7.36 13.21 -3.39
C LYS A 174 -6.08 13.36 -4.21
N TYR A 175 -5.42 14.52 -4.16
CA TYR A 175 -4.17 14.75 -4.87
C TYR A 175 -3.06 13.76 -4.45
N LEU A 176 -2.92 13.51 -3.13
CA LEU A 176 -1.95 12.55 -2.60
C LEU A 176 -2.27 11.09 -2.99
N TYR A 177 -3.55 10.75 -3.12
CA TYR A 177 -4.00 9.43 -3.53
C TYR A 177 -3.73 9.18 -5.02
N GLU A 178 -4.12 10.11 -5.89
CA GLU A 178 -3.91 10.03 -7.35
C GLU A 178 -2.42 10.02 -7.75
N ASN A 179 -1.59 10.74 -6.97
CA ASN A 179 -0.14 10.80 -7.19
C ASN A 179 0.64 9.89 -6.24
N ASN A 180 0.05 8.78 -5.81
CA ASN A 180 0.66 7.86 -4.86
C ASN A 180 1.71 6.97 -5.54
N PRO A 181 3.02 7.14 -5.23
CA PRO A 181 4.07 6.33 -5.84
C PRO A 181 4.02 4.86 -5.37
N VAL A 182 3.43 4.57 -4.22
CA VAL A 182 3.31 3.19 -3.71
C VAL A 182 2.26 2.42 -4.52
N ILE A 183 1.15 3.04 -4.88
CA ILE A 183 0.13 2.43 -5.76
C ILE A 183 0.75 2.13 -7.12
N LYS A 184 1.43 3.11 -7.74
CA LYS A 184 2.13 2.91 -9.03
C LYS A 184 3.19 1.81 -8.97
N LEU A 185 3.85 1.67 -7.82
CA LEU A 185 4.85 0.61 -7.62
C LEU A 185 4.21 -0.77 -7.56
N ILE A 186 3.03 -0.89 -6.95
CA ILE A 186 2.26 -2.14 -6.89
C ILE A 186 1.67 -2.47 -8.27
N GLU A 187 1.15 -1.48 -8.99
CA GLU A 187 0.64 -1.64 -10.35
C GLU A 187 1.70 -2.14 -11.34
N ASN A 188 2.96 -1.72 -11.18
CA ASN A 188 4.07 -2.18 -12.03
C ASN A 188 4.51 -3.63 -11.78
N ILE A 189 4.01 -4.28 -10.73
CA ILE A 189 4.31 -5.68 -10.38
C ILE A 189 3.22 -6.62 -10.95
N LEU A 190 2.08 -6.05 -11.32
CA LEU A 190 0.94 -6.76 -11.91
C LEU A 190 1.11 -6.97 -13.41
#